data_e671284592d9fe36406e942daaef34da
#
_entry.id   e671284592d9fe36406e942daaef34da
#
_cell.length_a   1.000
_cell.length_b   1.000
_cell.length_c   1.000
_cell.angle_alpha   90.00
_cell.angle_beta   90.00
_cell.angle_gamma   90.00
#
_symmetry.space_group_name_H-M   'P 1'
#
loop_
_entity.id
_entity.type
_entity.pdbx_description
1 polymer ?
#
loop_
_entity_poly.entity_id
_entity_poly.type
_entity_poly.pdbx_seq_one_letter_code
_entity_poly.pdbx_strand_id
1 'polypeptide(L)'
;MSAEQLIFRVLEVETRAARIEGLFAADPSLARMWRGQVALTEACRSVGLEDIHVFEGDVIHRHLENRLTDAEGARGAVSVAELLRVIAAPGNLIEDAERVVERCRRAAVSIEGDTVPADLAKAVRMLPAELRAAPTPLLGALRAATLFRIETQSSMPSADRLIFMAAEHTLRAGGAVGDLESLRPETLVSRINANWIIMPSIALTQGRFRAWSPGSAQGFQDLLYGISGDLDRTLGAMPILRRWREDARTTASGKHGKSRLRDLVELAMYEPILTSKHVREMLGVSERASLYLMQEAEGAGILSLITPRKSYRVWAQPQMAQLLRMRAQRSGATPGFTPQDNKVQAEAGDMATELKLQRQLDRRQSGDAFADRTADALSELDAAMEKADAILAKYRRGDPTK
;
A
#
# COMPACT_ATOMS: atom_id res chain seq x y z
N MET A 1 9.87 15.26 -21.74
CA MET A 1 9.49 16.30 -20.76
C MET A 1 10.73 17.09 -20.44
N SER A 2 10.64 18.43 -20.30
CA SER A 2 11.79 19.21 -19.85
C SER A 2 12.04 19.00 -18.35
N ALA A 3 13.28 19.28 -17.86
CA ALA A 3 13.60 19.23 -16.43
C ALA A 3 12.66 20.13 -15.61
N GLU A 4 12.32 21.28 -16.14
CA GLU A 4 11.39 22.22 -15.53
C GLU A 4 9.98 21.62 -15.33
N GLN A 5 9.46 20.95 -16.35
CA GLN A 5 8.16 20.25 -16.24
C GLN A 5 8.21 19.13 -15.19
N LEU A 6 9.33 18.45 -15.05
CA LEU A 6 9.52 17.43 -14.03
C LEU A 6 9.49 18.02 -12.62
N ILE A 7 10.21 19.13 -12.40
CA ILE A 7 10.21 19.85 -11.12
C ILE A 7 8.79 20.28 -10.75
N PHE A 8 8.03 20.87 -11.68
CA PHE A 8 6.65 21.28 -11.42
C PHE A 8 5.78 20.09 -11.02
N ARG A 9 5.96 18.93 -11.64
CA ARG A 9 5.20 17.70 -11.26
C ARG A 9 5.57 17.19 -9.88
N VAL A 10 6.85 17.22 -9.52
CA VAL A 10 7.28 16.87 -8.16
C VAL A 10 6.67 17.81 -7.14
N LEU A 11 6.74 19.13 -7.37
CA LEU A 11 6.14 20.13 -6.49
C LEU A 11 4.62 19.97 -6.36
N GLU A 12 3.94 19.67 -7.46
CA GLU A 12 2.50 19.38 -7.47
C GLU A 12 2.14 18.19 -6.57
N VAL A 13 2.88 17.08 -6.69
CA VAL A 13 2.70 15.87 -5.87
C VAL A 13 2.99 16.17 -4.40
N GLU A 14 4.12 16.83 -4.11
CA GLU A 14 4.49 17.17 -2.72
C GLU A 14 3.50 18.13 -2.08
N THR A 15 2.98 19.11 -2.82
CA THR A 15 1.95 20.03 -2.31
C THR A 15 0.67 19.29 -1.93
N ARG A 16 0.22 18.33 -2.76
CA ARG A 16 -0.94 17.49 -2.43
C ARG A 16 -0.67 16.60 -1.23
N ALA A 17 0.50 15.96 -1.18
CA ALA A 17 0.89 15.12 -0.06
C ALA A 17 0.98 15.91 1.25
N ALA A 18 1.58 17.10 1.23
CA ALA A 18 1.65 17.98 2.40
C ALA A 18 0.25 18.43 2.87
N ARG A 19 -0.68 18.65 1.94
CA ARG A 19 -2.08 18.97 2.28
C ARG A 19 -2.77 17.80 2.99
N ILE A 20 -2.55 16.56 2.53
CA ILE A 20 -3.08 15.36 3.18
C ILE A 20 -2.42 15.19 4.55
N GLU A 21 -1.12 15.39 4.65
CA GLU A 21 -0.37 15.33 5.91
C GLU A 21 -0.93 16.31 6.94
N GLY A 22 -1.20 17.56 6.54
CA GLY A 22 -1.85 18.54 7.39
C GLY A 22 -3.24 18.12 7.87
N LEU A 23 -4.05 17.50 6.99
CA LEU A 23 -5.35 16.94 7.36
C LEU A 23 -5.21 15.78 8.37
N PHE A 24 -4.21 14.94 8.21
CA PHE A 24 -3.94 13.80 9.08
C PHE A 24 -3.34 14.22 10.43
N ALA A 25 -2.53 15.26 10.46
CA ALA A 25 -2.03 15.86 11.70
C ALA A 25 -3.17 16.48 12.52
N ALA A 26 -4.11 17.14 11.84
CA ALA A 26 -5.29 17.72 12.49
C ALA A 26 -6.31 16.65 12.95
N ASP A 27 -6.36 15.49 12.29
CA ASP A 27 -7.30 14.40 12.60
C ASP A 27 -6.61 13.03 12.48
N PRO A 28 -5.85 12.59 13.51
CA PRO A 28 -5.15 11.31 13.48
C PRO A 28 -6.06 10.09 13.35
N SER A 29 -7.32 10.19 13.78
CA SER A 29 -8.29 9.10 13.63
C SER A 29 -8.69 8.91 12.16
N LEU A 30 -8.84 10.01 11.42
CA LEU A 30 -9.10 10.00 9.97
C LEU A 30 -7.93 9.36 9.20
N ALA A 31 -6.70 9.69 9.60
CA ALA A 31 -5.49 9.10 9.02
C ALA A 31 -5.47 7.57 9.17
N ARG A 32 -5.78 7.08 10.36
CA ARG A 32 -5.83 5.63 10.64
C ARG A 32 -6.93 4.93 9.87
N MET A 33 -8.12 5.52 9.83
CA MET A 33 -9.24 4.99 9.04
C MET A 33 -8.87 4.84 7.57
N TRP A 34 -8.31 5.89 6.98
CA TRP A 34 -7.93 5.89 5.57
C TRP A 34 -6.83 4.85 5.29
N ARG A 35 -5.75 4.84 6.08
CA ARG A 35 -4.68 3.85 5.91
C ARG A 35 -5.19 2.42 6.06
N GLY A 36 -6.08 2.16 7.02
CA GLY A 36 -6.73 0.86 7.18
C GLY A 36 -7.48 0.41 5.93
N GLN A 37 -8.16 1.31 5.24
CA GLN A 37 -8.91 0.99 4.02
C GLN A 37 -8.01 0.71 2.82
N VAL A 38 -6.87 1.44 2.68
CA VAL A 38 -6.04 1.37 1.47
C VAL A 38 -4.89 0.38 1.56
N ALA A 39 -4.44 0.04 2.77
CA ALA A 39 -3.28 -0.84 2.97
C ALA A 39 -3.45 -2.22 2.32
N LEU A 40 -4.62 -2.84 2.46
CA LEU A 40 -4.90 -4.13 1.83
C LEU A 40 -4.88 -4.02 0.30
N THR A 41 -5.43 -2.94 -0.23
CA THR A 41 -5.39 -2.68 -1.67
C THR A 41 -3.97 -2.48 -2.17
N GLU A 42 -3.13 -1.70 -1.46
CA GLU A 42 -1.73 -1.50 -1.81
C GLU A 42 -0.97 -2.84 -1.83
N ALA A 43 -1.15 -3.68 -0.81
CA ALA A 43 -0.53 -5.00 -0.75
C ALA A 43 -0.97 -5.91 -1.91
N CYS A 44 -2.28 -5.99 -2.21
CA CYS A 44 -2.80 -6.77 -3.35
C CYS A 44 -2.26 -6.25 -4.68
N ARG A 45 -2.21 -4.93 -4.86
CA ARG A 45 -1.64 -4.32 -6.08
C ARG A 45 -0.15 -4.58 -6.21
N SER A 46 0.57 -4.55 -5.09
CA SER A 46 2.01 -4.85 -5.09
C SER A 46 2.28 -6.28 -5.52
N VAL A 47 1.52 -7.26 -5.04
CA VAL A 47 1.61 -8.66 -5.48
C VAL A 47 1.20 -8.80 -6.95
N GLY A 48 0.15 -8.11 -7.38
CA GLY A 48 -0.31 -8.10 -8.77
C GLY A 48 0.71 -7.54 -9.77
N LEU A 49 1.59 -6.62 -9.33
CA LEU A 49 2.71 -6.12 -10.15
C LEU A 49 3.82 -7.17 -10.37
N GLU A 50 3.83 -8.24 -9.60
CA GLU A 50 4.71 -9.40 -9.77
C GLU A 50 4.02 -10.56 -10.52
N ASP A 51 2.98 -10.27 -11.29
CA ASP A 51 2.22 -11.22 -12.11
C ASP A 51 1.49 -12.32 -11.29
N ILE A 52 1.26 -12.10 -9.98
CA ILE A 52 0.44 -12.98 -9.15
C ILE A 52 -0.94 -12.32 -8.98
N HIS A 53 -1.95 -12.91 -9.59
CA HIS A 53 -3.31 -12.39 -9.52
C HIS A 53 -3.96 -12.74 -8.18
N VAL A 54 -4.14 -11.74 -7.34
CA VAL A 54 -4.82 -11.85 -6.05
C VAL A 54 -5.69 -10.62 -5.81
N PHE A 55 -6.90 -10.86 -5.36
CA PHE A 55 -7.85 -9.79 -5.02
C PHE A 55 -8.06 -9.72 -3.52
N GLU A 56 -8.48 -8.58 -3.03
CA GLU A 56 -8.76 -8.38 -1.61
C GLU A 56 -9.77 -9.40 -1.07
N GLY A 57 -10.75 -9.79 -1.88
CA GLY A 57 -11.72 -10.84 -1.56
C GLY A 57 -11.08 -12.18 -1.28
N ASP A 58 -10.07 -12.59 -2.06
CA ASP A 58 -9.36 -13.87 -1.90
C ASP A 58 -8.58 -13.88 -0.58
N VAL A 59 -7.93 -12.77 -0.27
CA VAL A 59 -7.20 -12.59 0.98
C VAL A 59 -8.15 -12.66 2.19
N ILE A 60 -9.30 -11.99 2.12
CA ILE A 60 -10.35 -12.02 3.15
C ILE A 60 -10.88 -13.44 3.33
N HIS A 61 -11.21 -14.12 2.24
CA HIS A 61 -11.72 -15.49 2.28
C HIS A 61 -10.71 -16.46 2.90
N ARG A 62 -9.44 -16.31 2.57
CA ARG A 62 -8.41 -17.19 3.10
C ARG A 62 -8.11 -16.92 4.58
N HIS A 63 -7.88 -15.68 4.95
CA HIS A 63 -7.43 -15.35 6.30
C HIS A 63 -8.55 -15.24 7.33
N LEU A 64 -9.73 -14.77 6.93
CA LEU A 64 -10.84 -14.57 7.86
C LEU A 64 -11.87 -15.68 7.82
N GLU A 65 -12.08 -16.32 6.67
CA GLU A 65 -13.04 -17.41 6.51
C GLU A 65 -12.37 -18.80 6.50
N ASN A 66 -11.05 -18.86 6.54
CA ASN A 66 -10.26 -20.10 6.45
C ASN A 66 -10.67 -20.99 5.27
N ARG A 67 -10.97 -20.37 4.11
CA ARG A 67 -11.37 -21.08 2.90
C ARG A 67 -10.16 -21.51 2.12
N LEU A 68 -10.24 -22.72 1.57
CA LEU A 68 -9.29 -23.19 0.57
C LEU A 68 -9.51 -22.40 -0.73
N THR A 69 -8.46 -21.79 -1.22
CA THR A 69 -8.34 -21.20 -2.55
C THR A 69 -7.45 -22.11 -3.40
N ASP A 70 -7.39 -21.88 -4.70
CA ASP A 70 -6.40 -22.55 -5.54
C ASP A 70 -4.96 -22.27 -5.09
N ALA A 71 -3.99 -22.96 -5.66
CA ALA A 71 -2.59 -22.84 -5.24
C ALA A 71 -2.02 -21.43 -5.51
N GLU A 72 -2.44 -20.77 -6.58
CA GLU A 72 -2.01 -19.40 -6.92
C GLU A 72 -2.63 -18.38 -5.97
N GLY A 73 -3.93 -18.42 -5.75
CA GLY A 73 -4.62 -17.57 -4.79
C GLY A 73 -4.11 -17.79 -3.36
N ALA A 74 -3.70 -19.03 -3.02
CA ALA A 74 -3.09 -19.32 -1.74
C ALA A 74 -1.73 -18.63 -1.57
N ARG A 75 -0.84 -18.74 -2.57
CA ARG A 75 0.46 -18.04 -2.57
C ARG A 75 0.27 -16.53 -2.55
N GLY A 76 -0.60 -16.01 -3.41
CA GLY A 76 -0.92 -14.59 -3.46
C GLY A 76 -1.42 -14.04 -2.13
N ALA A 77 -2.34 -14.75 -1.47
CA ALA A 77 -2.87 -14.33 -0.17
C ALA A 77 -1.80 -14.33 0.94
N VAL A 78 -0.87 -15.29 0.94
CA VAL A 78 0.27 -15.31 1.88
C VAL A 78 1.20 -14.13 1.60
N SER A 79 1.58 -13.89 0.34
CA SER A 79 2.42 -12.77 -0.04
C SER A 79 1.78 -11.42 0.33
N VAL A 80 0.48 -11.25 0.11
CA VAL A 80 -0.26 -10.05 0.54
C VAL A 80 -0.18 -9.86 2.05
N ALA A 81 -0.36 -10.92 2.83
CA ALA A 81 -0.30 -10.83 4.29
C ALA A 81 1.09 -10.41 4.79
N GLU A 82 2.17 -10.93 4.19
CA GLU A 82 3.53 -10.54 4.55
C GLU A 82 3.82 -9.07 4.17
N LEU A 83 3.44 -8.64 2.96
CA LEU A 83 3.56 -7.24 2.54
C LEU A 83 2.76 -6.32 3.46
N LEU A 84 1.53 -6.70 3.78
CA LEU A 84 0.63 -5.90 4.62
C LEU A 84 1.21 -5.67 6.03
N ARG A 85 1.92 -6.64 6.61
CA ARG A 85 2.61 -6.46 7.89
C ARG A 85 3.68 -5.37 7.84
N VAL A 86 4.43 -5.28 6.74
CA VAL A 86 5.43 -4.23 6.56
C VAL A 86 4.76 -2.89 6.29
N ILE A 87 3.74 -2.85 5.43
CA ILE A 87 2.96 -1.65 5.12
C ILE A 87 2.32 -1.07 6.38
N ALA A 88 1.78 -1.94 7.25
CA ALA A 88 1.12 -1.52 8.50
C ALA A 88 2.10 -0.95 9.53
N ALA A 89 3.34 -1.40 9.56
CA ALA A 89 4.37 -0.93 10.47
C ALA A 89 5.75 -0.96 9.78
N PRO A 90 6.05 0.01 8.93
CA PRO A 90 7.26 -0.01 8.11
C PRO A 90 8.56 0.02 8.92
N GLY A 91 8.56 0.71 10.06
CA GLY A 91 9.76 0.97 10.85
C GLY A 91 10.51 2.22 10.38
N ASN A 92 11.58 2.59 11.09
CA ASN A 92 12.36 3.78 10.84
C ASN A 92 13.69 3.43 10.16
N LEU A 93 13.86 3.80 8.90
CA LEU A 93 15.08 3.53 8.12
C LEU A 93 16.31 4.34 8.58
N ILE A 94 16.12 5.42 9.35
CA ILE A 94 17.25 6.21 9.88
C ILE A 94 17.78 5.59 11.17
N GLU A 95 16.90 5.02 11.99
CA GLU A 95 17.26 4.48 13.32
C GLU A 95 17.60 2.99 13.27
N ASP A 96 16.88 2.22 12.45
CA ASP A 96 17.01 0.76 12.39
C ASP A 96 16.95 0.24 10.94
N ALA A 97 17.86 0.74 10.10
CA ALA A 97 17.90 0.41 8.68
C ALA A 97 18.04 -1.10 8.43
N GLU A 98 18.84 -1.81 9.22
CA GLU A 98 19.10 -3.24 9.05
C GLU A 98 17.81 -4.05 9.21
N ARG A 99 17.09 -3.83 10.31
CA ARG A 99 15.84 -4.54 10.59
C ARG A 99 14.76 -4.22 9.56
N VAL A 100 14.65 -2.94 9.15
CA VAL A 100 13.66 -2.52 8.16
C VAL A 100 13.96 -3.13 6.79
N VAL A 101 15.21 -3.05 6.32
CA VAL A 101 15.64 -3.61 5.05
C VAL A 101 15.42 -5.13 5.01
N GLU A 102 15.83 -5.84 6.06
CA GLU A 102 15.63 -7.28 6.13
C GLU A 102 14.16 -7.69 6.13
N ARG A 103 13.30 -6.92 6.83
CA ARG A 103 11.85 -7.15 6.80
C ARG A 103 11.24 -6.91 5.43
N CYS A 104 11.62 -5.83 4.75
CA CYS A 104 11.15 -5.53 3.40
C CYS A 104 11.57 -6.63 2.42
N ARG A 105 12.82 -7.08 2.50
CA ARG A 105 13.34 -8.18 1.66
C ARG A 105 12.60 -9.50 1.92
N ARG A 106 12.39 -9.84 3.18
CA ARG A 106 11.72 -11.10 3.57
C ARG A 106 10.25 -11.12 3.19
N ALA A 107 9.57 -10.00 3.27
CA ALA A 107 8.16 -9.87 2.90
C ALA A 107 7.96 -9.78 1.38
N ALA A 108 9.01 -9.44 0.63
CA ALA A 108 8.91 -9.28 -0.82
C ALA A 108 8.51 -10.59 -1.52
N VAL A 109 7.79 -10.44 -2.63
CA VAL A 109 7.43 -11.56 -3.48
C VAL A 109 8.69 -12.12 -4.12
N SER A 110 9.06 -13.35 -3.76
CA SER A 110 10.18 -14.05 -4.38
C SER A 110 9.79 -14.58 -5.75
N ILE A 111 10.59 -14.24 -6.75
CA ILE A 111 10.51 -14.87 -8.07
C ILE A 111 11.39 -16.11 -8.01
N GLU A 112 10.86 -17.27 -8.41
CA GLU A 112 11.61 -18.52 -8.42
C GLU A 112 12.93 -18.36 -9.20
N GLY A 113 14.06 -18.67 -8.56
CA GLY A 113 15.40 -18.55 -9.12
C GLY A 113 16.21 -17.33 -8.65
N ASP A 114 15.67 -16.48 -7.82
CA ASP A 114 16.38 -15.33 -7.25
C ASP A 114 17.13 -15.76 -5.98
N THR A 115 18.25 -16.46 -6.18
CA THR A 115 19.07 -17.03 -5.09
C THR A 115 20.31 -16.21 -4.77
N VAL A 116 20.50 -15.05 -5.41
CA VAL A 116 21.69 -14.24 -5.16
C VAL A 116 21.56 -13.59 -3.78
N PRO A 117 22.50 -13.91 -2.84
CA PRO A 117 22.54 -13.21 -1.58
C PRO A 117 22.89 -11.75 -1.87
N ALA A 118 21.90 -10.89 -1.78
CA ALA A 118 22.12 -9.47 -1.95
C ALA A 118 23.08 -8.97 -0.84
N ASP A 119 24.07 -8.18 -1.18
CA ASP A 119 24.87 -7.48 -0.17
C ASP A 119 24.03 -6.35 0.44
N LEU A 120 23.26 -6.71 1.45
CA LEU A 120 22.42 -5.75 2.17
C LEU A 120 23.24 -4.77 3.00
N ALA A 121 24.49 -5.12 3.38
CA ALA A 121 25.29 -4.33 4.30
C ALA A 121 25.63 -2.95 3.73
N LYS A 122 25.83 -2.84 2.42
CA LYS A 122 26.08 -1.56 1.77
C LYS A 122 24.83 -0.69 1.73
N ALA A 123 23.68 -1.24 1.33
CA ALA A 123 22.40 -0.54 1.33
C ALA A 123 22.04 -0.04 2.74
N VAL A 124 22.14 -0.90 3.76
CA VAL A 124 21.88 -0.57 5.16
C VAL A 124 22.72 0.61 5.65
N ARG A 125 24.00 0.68 5.27
CA ARG A 125 24.89 1.79 5.66
C ARG A 125 24.54 3.10 4.96
N MET A 126 24.13 3.05 3.70
CA MET A 126 23.92 4.25 2.88
C MET A 126 22.54 4.88 3.07
N LEU A 127 21.49 4.07 3.24
CA LEU A 127 20.11 4.55 3.32
C LEU A 127 19.88 5.64 4.37
N PRO A 128 20.39 5.55 5.62
CA PRO A 128 20.17 6.61 6.61
C PRO A 128 20.77 7.96 6.23
N ALA A 129 21.93 7.96 5.59
CA ALA A 129 22.58 9.19 5.13
C ALA A 129 21.80 9.83 3.97
N GLU A 130 21.37 9.02 3.00
CA GLU A 130 20.57 9.45 1.87
C GLU A 130 19.24 10.08 2.32
N LEU A 131 18.57 9.46 3.29
CA LEU A 131 17.31 9.98 3.82
C LEU A 131 17.50 11.30 4.59
N ARG A 132 18.60 11.45 5.35
CA ARG A 132 18.88 12.72 6.05
C ARG A 132 19.20 13.86 5.08
N ALA A 133 19.75 13.55 3.90
CA ALA A 133 20.06 14.52 2.85
C ALA A 133 18.87 14.79 1.92
N ALA A 134 17.75 14.08 2.08
CA ALA A 134 16.61 14.17 1.19
C ALA A 134 15.91 15.54 1.29
N PRO A 135 15.68 16.23 0.17
CA PRO A 135 15.04 17.55 0.20
C PRO A 135 13.54 17.47 0.45
N THR A 136 12.90 16.37 0.08
CA THR A 136 11.45 16.12 0.28
C THR A 136 11.19 14.64 0.55
N PRO A 137 10.08 14.29 1.22
CA PRO A 137 9.73 12.89 1.48
C PRO A 137 9.59 12.04 0.22
N LEU A 138 9.00 12.56 -0.85
CA LEU A 138 8.85 11.84 -2.12
C LEU A 138 10.21 11.53 -2.74
N LEU A 139 11.08 12.53 -2.85
CA LEU A 139 12.40 12.34 -3.46
C LEU A 139 13.29 11.45 -2.61
N GLY A 140 13.22 11.57 -1.28
CA GLY A 140 13.91 10.67 -0.35
C GLY A 140 13.46 9.23 -0.51
N ALA A 141 12.16 8.98 -0.61
CA ALA A 141 11.61 7.66 -0.81
C ALA A 141 12.01 7.05 -2.16
N LEU A 142 12.01 7.85 -3.24
CA LEU A 142 12.46 7.41 -4.56
C LEU A 142 13.95 7.08 -4.59
N ARG A 143 14.79 7.93 -4.00
CA ARG A 143 16.23 7.71 -3.90
C ARG A 143 16.55 6.47 -3.06
N ALA A 144 15.87 6.30 -1.92
CA ALA A 144 16.05 5.13 -1.07
C ALA A 144 15.69 3.82 -1.80
N ALA A 145 14.56 3.77 -2.50
CA ALA A 145 14.17 2.60 -3.28
C ALA A 145 15.16 2.30 -4.44
N THR A 146 15.63 3.36 -5.11
CA THR A 146 16.57 3.23 -6.21
C THR A 146 17.96 2.78 -5.71
N LEU A 147 18.46 3.39 -4.64
CA LEU A 147 19.71 3.00 -3.98
C LEU A 147 19.66 1.54 -3.53
N PHE A 148 18.58 1.13 -2.85
CA PHE A 148 18.38 -0.25 -2.42
C PHE A 148 18.50 -1.21 -3.61
N ARG A 149 17.80 -0.92 -4.72
CA ARG A 149 17.83 -1.76 -5.92
C ARG A 149 19.22 -1.87 -6.52
N ILE A 150 19.94 -0.75 -6.64
CA ILE A 150 21.31 -0.72 -7.22
C ILE A 150 22.29 -1.52 -6.35
N GLU A 151 22.29 -1.25 -5.04
CA GLU A 151 23.27 -1.85 -4.14
C GLU A 151 23.00 -3.33 -3.86
N THR A 152 21.74 -3.74 -3.88
CA THR A 152 21.38 -5.15 -3.66
C THR A 152 21.31 -5.96 -4.95
N GLN A 153 21.30 -5.29 -6.12
CA GLN A 153 21.06 -5.93 -7.42
C GLN A 153 19.82 -6.86 -7.41
N SER A 154 18.87 -6.52 -6.56
CA SER A 154 17.66 -7.32 -6.33
C SER A 154 16.72 -7.22 -7.53
N SER A 155 16.21 -8.35 -7.98
CA SER A 155 15.13 -8.42 -8.98
C SER A 155 13.74 -8.42 -8.34
N MET A 156 13.61 -8.01 -7.07
CA MET A 156 12.36 -7.99 -6.31
C MET A 156 11.75 -6.58 -6.26
N PRO A 157 10.98 -6.12 -7.27
CA PRO A 157 10.39 -4.77 -7.27
C PRO A 157 9.43 -4.52 -6.11
N SER A 158 8.84 -5.58 -5.52
CA SER A 158 8.01 -5.47 -4.32
C SER A 158 8.84 -5.04 -3.09
N ALA A 159 10.11 -5.47 -2.97
CA ALA A 159 11.01 -4.97 -1.92
C ALA A 159 11.29 -3.48 -2.10
N ASP A 160 11.56 -3.03 -3.33
CA ASP A 160 11.83 -1.62 -3.64
C ASP A 160 10.63 -0.74 -3.22
N ARG A 161 9.40 -1.19 -3.51
CA ARG A 161 8.17 -0.47 -3.14
C ARG A 161 7.97 -0.42 -1.63
N LEU A 162 8.33 -1.49 -0.89
CA LEU A 162 8.30 -1.49 0.57
C LEU A 162 9.35 -0.54 1.15
N ILE A 163 10.56 -0.51 0.60
CA ILE A 163 11.61 0.46 0.98
C ILE A 163 11.14 1.90 0.71
N PHE A 164 10.48 2.14 -0.43
CA PHE A 164 9.87 3.44 -0.73
C PHE A 164 8.89 3.85 0.38
N MET A 165 7.95 2.97 0.75
CA MET A 165 6.95 3.27 1.78
C MET A 165 7.57 3.45 3.17
N ALA A 166 8.60 2.66 3.50
CA ALA A 166 9.33 2.81 4.76
C ALA A 166 10.13 4.12 4.82
N ALA A 167 10.73 4.54 3.71
CA ALA A 167 11.44 5.81 3.60
C ALA A 167 10.48 6.99 3.74
N GLU A 168 9.35 6.96 3.03
CA GLU A 168 8.31 7.98 3.15
C GLU A 168 7.77 8.07 4.58
N HIS A 169 7.44 6.91 5.20
CA HIS A 169 7.05 6.86 6.60
C HIS A 169 8.09 7.52 7.51
N THR A 170 9.36 7.16 7.35
CA THR A 170 10.46 7.70 8.16
C THR A 170 10.55 9.22 8.05
N LEU A 171 10.47 9.76 6.83
CA LEU A 171 10.62 11.19 6.58
C LEU A 171 9.40 12.00 7.04
N ARG A 172 8.18 11.44 6.96
CA ARG A 172 6.96 12.12 7.42
C ARG A 172 6.72 11.96 8.92
N ALA A 173 7.17 10.87 9.52
CA ALA A 173 7.02 10.63 10.95
C ALA A 173 7.97 11.44 11.83
N GLY A 174 8.97 12.06 11.24
CA GLY A 174 10.05 12.67 12.02
C GLY A 174 10.81 11.68 12.90
N GLY A 175 10.81 10.40 12.51
CA GLY A 175 11.49 9.34 13.25
C GLY A 175 10.66 8.64 14.34
N ALA A 176 9.36 8.88 14.45
CA ALA A 176 8.54 8.15 15.42
C ALA A 176 8.56 6.64 15.13
N VAL A 177 9.09 5.86 16.07
CA VAL A 177 9.15 4.39 15.97
C VAL A 177 7.81 3.81 16.40
N GLY A 178 7.16 3.08 15.50
CA GLY A 178 6.02 2.25 15.86
C GLY A 178 6.46 0.93 16.47
N ASP A 179 5.77 0.47 17.51
CA ASP A 179 6.01 -0.84 18.10
C ASP A 179 5.62 -1.95 17.10
N LEU A 180 6.65 -2.59 16.53
CA LEU A 180 6.52 -3.63 15.52
C LEU A 180 5.97 -4.95 16.09
N GLU A 181 6.05 -5.14 17.40
CA GLU A 181 5.62 -6.37 18.08
C GLU A 181 4.13 -6.38 18.42
N SER A 182 3.49 -5.21 18.38
CA SER A 182 2.06 -5.07 18.72
C SER A 182 1.09 -5.52 17.63
N LEU A 183 1.58 -5.85 16.45
CA LEU A 183 0.75 -6.33 15.35
C LEU A 183 0.32 -7.77 15.59
N ARG A 184 -0.94 -7.96 15.94
CA ARG A 184 -1.51 -9.31 16.08
C ARG A 184 -1.61 -9.96 14.70
N PRO A 185 -1.03 -11.16 14.50
CA PRO A 185 -1.09 -11.86 13.20
C PRO A 185 -2.50 -12.29 12.80
N GLU A 186 -3.46 -12.21 13.72
CA GLU A 186 -4.82 -12.74 13.57
C GLU A 186 -5.78 -11.77 12.86
N THR A 187 -5.42 -10.50 12.74
CA THR A 187 -6.24 -9.49 12.08
C THR A 187 -5.58 -9.02 10.79
N LEU A 188 -6.31 -9.11 9.70
CA LEU A 188 -5.79 -8.82 8.36
C LEU A 188 -5.34 -7.36 8.21
N VAL A 189 -6.05 -6.43 8.85
CA VAL A 189 -5.76 -5.00 8.80
C VAL A 189 -5.97 -4.43 10.21
N SER A 190 -5.08 -4.74 11.15
CA SER A 190 -5.17 -4.16 12.48
C SER A 190 -4.06 -3.17 12.71
N ARG A 191 -4.44 -2.05 13.33
CA ARG A 191 -3.52 -1.06 13.92
C ARG A 191 -2.39 -0.62 13.00
N ILE A 192 -2.76 0.00 11.88
CA ILE A 192 -1.76 0.67 11.02
C ILE A 192 -1.01 1.71 11.85
N ASN A 193 0.27 1.47 12.07
CA ASN A 193 1.18 2.39 12.73
C ASN A 193 2.20 2.91 11.70
N ALA A 194 1.71 3.73 10.80
CA ALA A 194 2.48 4.26 9.70
C ALA A 194 2.06 5.69 9.38
N ASN A 195 2.96 6.47 8.78
CA ASN A 195 2.71 7.85 8.34
C ASN A 195 2.83 8.05 6.83
N TRP A 196 3.03 6.98 6.06
CA TRP A 196 3.03 7.07 4.61
C TRP A 196 1.70 7.61 4.08
N ILE A 197 1.77 8.31 2.96
CA ILE A 197 0.66 8.92 2.24
C ILE A 197 0.62 8.40 0.81
N ILE A 198 1.78 8.13 0.22
CA ILE A 198 1.92 7.68 -1.15
C ILE A 198 1.92 6.15 -1.22
N MET A 199 1.07 5.62 -2.08
CA MET A 199 0.91 4.18 -2.32
C MET A 199 1.41 3.86 -3.73
N PRO A 200 2.67 3.41 -3.87
CA PRO A 200 3.30 3.27 -5.18
C PRO A 200 2.61 2.22 -6.07
N SER A 201 2.12 1.11 -5.48
CA SER A 201 1.49 0.05 -6.28
C SER A 201 0.09 0.44 -6.75
N ILE A 202 -0.68 1.15 -5.92
CA ILE A 202 -1.96 1.71 -6.35
C ILE A 202 -1.72 2.75 -7.45
N ALA A 203 -0.76 3.64 -7.28
CA ALA A 203 -0.42 4.66 -8.26
C ALA A 203 -0.07 4.06 -9.63
N LEU A 204 0.75 3.00 -9.64
CA LEU A 204 1.16 2.32 -10.88
C LEU A 204 0.02 1.57 -11.57
N THR A 205 -0.92 1.01 -10.82
CA THR A 205 -2.00 0.17 -11.37
C THR A 205 -3.25 0.96 -11.75
N GLN A 206 -3.29 2.26 -11.46
CA GLN A 206 -4.45 3.10 -11.77
C GLN A 206 -4.56 3.43 -13.25
N GLY A 207 -5.68 3.02 -13.85
CA GLY A 207 -6.03 3.27 -15.24
C GLY A 207 -5.26 2.41 -16.24
N ARG A 208 -3.97 2.15 -16.03
CA ARG A 208 -3.13 1.27 -16.84
C ARG A 208 -2.08 0.62 -15.96
N PHE A 209 -1.80 -0.64 -16.23
CA PHE A 209 -0.69 -1.34 -15.60
C PHE A 209 0.64 -0.71 -16.03
N ARG A 210 1.48 -0.34 -15.07
CA ARG A 210 2.77 0.31 -15.30
C ARG A 210 3.86 -0.43 -14.55
N ALA A 211 5.02 -0.58 -15.19
CA ALA A 211 6.15 -1.23 -14.56
C ALA A 211 6.77 -0.34 -13.47
N TRP A 212 7.26 -0.94 -12.41
CA TRP A 212 8.07 -0.26 -11.42
C TRP A 212 9.46 0.00 -11.99
N SER A 213 9.69 1.22 -12.44
CA SER A 213 10.99 1.66 -13.01
C SER A 213 11.28 3.13 -12.69
N PRO A 214 11.41 3.49 -11.39
CA PRO A 214 11.58 4.89 -10.97
C PRO A 214 12.91 5.51 -11.44
N GLY A 215 13.91 4.68 -11.77
CA GLY A 215 15.18 5.15 -12.29
C GLY A 215 15.19 5.49 -13.79
N SER A 216 14.09 5.25 -14.52
CA SER A 216 13.96 5.71 -15.90
C SER A 216 13.09 6.96 -15.96
N ALA A 217 13.42 7.90 -16.86
CA ALA A 217 12.66 9.14 -17.02
C ALA A 217 11.18 8.88 -17.30
N GLN A 218 10.86 7.92 -18.15
CA GLN A 218 9.47 7.56 -18.45
C GLN A 218 8.77 6.90 -17.25
N GLY A 219 9.43 5.95 -16.58
CA GLY A 219 8.86 5.28 -15.40
C GLY A 219 8.63 6.25 -14.24
N PHE A 220 9.53 7.20 -14.05
CA PHE A 220 9.37 8.26 -13.06
C PHE A 220 8.17 9.17 -13.38
N GLN A 221 8.01 9.58 -14.65
CA GLN A 221 6.84 10.36 -15.08
C GLN A 221 5.53 9.60 -14.84
N ASP A 222 5.51 8.32 -15.23
CA ASP A 222 4.33 7.47 -15.06
C ASP A 222 3.97 7.30 -13.57
N LEU A 223 4.98 7.16 -12.72
CA LEU A 223 4.78 7.08 -11.27
C LEU A 223 4.23 8.41 -10.71
N LEU A 224 4.82 9.55 -11.07
CA LEU A 224 4.32 10.87 -10.63
C LEU A 224 2.88 11.13 -11.08
N TYR A 225 2.55 10.75 -12.31
CA TYR A 225 1.17 10.87 -12.81
C TYR A 225 0.20 9.99 -12.01
N GLY A 226 0.59 8.76 -11.75
CA GLY A 226 -0.22 7.84 -10.93
C GLY A 226 -0.39 8.33 -9.50
N ILE A 227 0.69 8.81 -8.87
CA ILE A 227 0.67 9.38 -7.51
C ILE A 227 -0.24 10.61 -7.45
N SER A 228 -0.11 11.54 -8.40
CA SER A 228 -0.97 12.73 -8.46
C SER A 228 -2.45 12.37 -8.47
N GLY A 229 -2.85 11.43 -9.34
CA GLY A 229 -4.24 10.97 -9.41
C GLY A 229 -4.71 10.21 -8.16
N ASP A 230 -3.79 9.52 -7.46
CA ASP A 230 -4.11 8.82 -6.22
C ASP A 230 -4.30 9.80 -5.04
N LEU A 231 -3.45 10.81 -4.95
CA LEU A 231 -3.59 11.85 -3.94
C LEU A 231 -4.88 12.67 -4.11
N ASP A 232 -5.30 12.94 -5.35
CA ASP A 232 -6.59 13.61 -5.61
C ASP A 232 -7.77 12.75 -5.14
N ARG A 233 -7.74 11.43 -5.36
CA ARG A 233 -8.78 10.52 -4.82
C ARG A 233 -8.74 10.45 -3.31
N THR A 234 -7.55 10.43 -2.72
CA THR A 234 -7.37 10.47 -1.27
C THR A 234 -8.03 11.72 -0.69
N LEU A 235 -7.76 12.89 -1.26
CA LEU A 235 -8.41 14.13 -0.85
C LEU A 235 -9.94 14.07 -0.98
N GLY A 236 -10.44 13.48 -2.07
CA GLY A 236 -11.88 13.28 -2.29
C GLY A 236 -12.53 12.28 -1.33
N ALA A 237 -11.77 11.32 -0.80
CA ALA A 237 -12.27 10.34 0.17
C ALA A 237 -12.41 10.91 1.60
N MET A 238 -11.64 11.95 1.95
CA MET A 238 -11.62 12.49 3.32
C MET A 238 -12.98 12.98 3.82
N PRO A 239 -13.78 13.77 3.06
CA PRO A 239 -15.10 14.19 3.49
C PRO A 239 -16.07 13.01 3.70
N ILE A 240 -15.94 11.96 2.88
CA ILE A 240 -16.80 10.77 2.95
C ILE A 240 -16.51 10.00 4.23
N LEU A 241 -15.24 9.80 4.57
CA LEU A 241 -14.81 9.13 5.80
C LEU A 241 -15.22 9.91 7.06
N ARG A 242 -15.05 11.23 7.04
CA ARG A 242 -15.53 12.09 8.14
C ARG A 242 -17.01 11.97 8.36
N ARG A 243 -17.80 12.09 7.30
CA ARG A 243 -19.25 11.95 7.37
C ARG A 243 -19.65 10.59 7.93
N TRP A 244 -19.10 9.50 7.39
CA TRP A 244 -19.38 8.17 7.92
C TRP A 244 -19.09 8.07 9.42
N ARG A 245 -17.97 8.59 9.88
CA ARG A 245 -17.59 8.58 11.30
C ARG A 245 -18.57 9.37 12.16
N GLU A 246 -18.96 10.55 11.72
CA GLU A 246 -19.90 11.42 12.42
C GLU A 246 -21.29 10.77 12.50
N ASP A 247 -21.79 10.24 11.40
CA ASP A 247 -23.07 9.55 11.32
C ASP A 247 -23.07 8.29 12.20
N ALA A 248 -22.01 7.49 12.16
CA ALA A 248 -21.87 6.29 12.98
C ALA A 248 -21.82 6.61 14.49
N ARG A 249 -21.09 7.64 14.89
CA ARG A 249 -21.04 8.10 16.28
C ARG A 249 -22.39 8.66 16.75
N THR A 250 -23.05 9.44 15.93
CA THR A 250 -24.39 10.00 16.23
C THR A 250 -25.39 8.87 16.40
N THR A 251 -25.41 7.91 15.50
CA THR A 251 -26.29 6.73 15.57
C THR A 251 -26.03 5.91 16.84
N ALA A 252 -24.75 5.67 17.16
CA ALA A 252 -24.36 4.92 18.35
C ALA A 252 -24.68 5.68 19.66
N SER A 253 -24.61 7.03 19.67
CA SER A 253 -24.89 7.83 20.85
C SER A 253 -26.38 7.88 21.19
N GLY A 254 -27.26 7.74 20.21
CA GLY A 254 -28.71 7.65 20.41
C GLY A 254 -29.21 6.35 21.04
N LYS A 255 -28.33 5.36 21.25
CA LYS A 255 -28.69 4.07 21.85
C LYS A 255 -28.57 4.08 23.37
N HIS A 256 -29.31 3.17 24.04
CA HIS A 256 -29.27 3.03 25.50
C HIS A 256 -27.83 2.87 26.01
N GLY A 257 -27.55 3.41 27.20
CA GLY A 257 -26.19 3.45 27.80
C GLY A 257 -25.52 2.09 28.02
N LYS A 258 -26.27 0.98 27.96
CA LYS A 258 -25.72 -0.40 28.02
C LYS A 258 -25.33 -0.96 26.65
N SER A 259 -25.65 -0.27 25.53
CA SER A 259 -25.28 -0.74 24.19
C SER A 259 -23.77 -0.61 23.96
N ARG A 260 -23.14 -1.69 23.48
CA ARG A 260 -21.73 -1.71 23.09
C ARG A 260 -21.52 -1.21 21.66
N LEU A 261 -22.54 -0.61 21.04
CA LEU A 261 -22.44 -0.12 19.66
C LEU A 261 -21.41 1.01 19.51
N ARG A 262 -21.22 1.83 20.55
CA ARG A 262 -20.18 2.86 20.57
C ARG A 262 -18.79 2.26 20.47
N ASP A 263 -18.54 1.19 21.24
CA ASP A 263 -17.25 0.49 21.24
C ASP A 263 -17.00 -0.20 19.89
N LEU A 264 -18.05 -0.75 19.27
CA LEU A 264 -17.96 -1.33 17.92
C LEU A 264 -17.64 -0.26 16.86
N VAL A 265 -18.25 0.93 16.95
CA VAL A 265 -17.94 2.05 16.04
C VAL A 265 -16.48 2.47 16.18
N GLU A 266 -15.98 2.63 17.41
CA GLU A 266 -14.56 2.96 17.62
C GLU A 266 -13.65 1.83 17.08
N LEU A 267 -13.97 0.57 17.30
CA LEU A 267 -13.24 -0.56 16.72
C LEU A 267 -13.24 -0.51 15.19
N ALA A 268 -14.39 -0.26 14.57
CA ALA A 268 -14.53 -0.17 13.12
C ALA A 268 -13.75 1.00 12.49
N MET A 269 -13.41 2.04 13.25
CA MET A 269 -12.54 3.12 12.77
C MET A 269 -11.09 2.67 12.59
N TYR A 270 -10.62 1.72 13.39
CA TYR A 270 -9.26 1.19 13.31
C TYR A 270 -9.16 -0.04 12.45
N GLU A 271 -10.24 -0.79 12.34
CA GLU A 271 -10.31 -2.08 11.67
C GLU A 271 -11.47 -2.07 10.68
N PRO A 272 -11.20 -1.74 9.42
CA PRO A 272 -12.25 -1.55 8.41
C PRO A 272 -12.96 -2.85 8.01
N ILE A 273 -12.41 -4.00 8.38
CA ILE A 273 -12.94 -5.33 8.09
C ILE A 273 -13.08 -6.11 9.41
N LEU A 274 -14.27 -6.55 9.73
CA LEU A 274 -14.62 -7.15 11.01
C LEU A 274 -15.31 -8.51 10.83
N THR A 275 -15.04 -9.43 11.77
CA THR A 275 -15.80 -10.67 11.96
C THR A 275 -16.41 -10.70 13.35
N SER A 276 -17.48 -11.46 13.54
CA SER A 276 -18.10 -11.62 14.87
C SER A 276 -17.13 -12.20 15.90
N LYS A 277 -16.24 -13.11 15.48
CA LYS A 277 -15.17 -13.66 16.31
C LYS A 277 -14.24 -12.57 16.82
N HIS A 278 -13.77 -11.72 15.92
CA HIS A 278 -12.87 -10.63 16.24
C HIS A 278 -13.51 -9.61 17.18
N VAL A 279 -14.77 -9.22 16.90
CA VAL A 279 -15.53 -8.30 17.77
C VAL A 279 -15.72 -8.90 19.18
N ARG A 280 -16.01 -10.20 19.27
CA ARG A 280 -16.09 -10.90 20.54
C ARG A 280 -14.80 -10.79 21.36
N GLU A 281 -13.68 -11.02 20.72
CA GLU A 281 -12.34 -10.97 21.36
C GLU A 281 -11.97 -9.55 21.79
N MET A 282 -12.19 -8.58 20.93
CA MET A 282 -11.81 -7.18 21.19
C MET A 282 -12.70 -6.48 22.20
N LEU A 283 -14.01 -6.77 22.19
CA LEU A 283 -14.95 -6.13 23.08
C LEU A 283 -15.28 -6.95 24.34
N GLY A 284 -14.76 -8.18 24.46
CA GLY A 284 -15.03 -9.05 25.60
C GLY A 284 -16.51 -9.43 25.75
N VAL A 285 -17.22 -9.60 24.64
CA VAL A 285 -18.65 -9.96 24.63
C VAL A 285 -18.86 -11.42 24.26
N SER A 286 -20.05 -11.97 24.56
CA SER A 286 -20.39 -13.33 24.15
C SER A 286 -20.56 -13.42 22.62
N GLU A 287 -20.47 -14.64 22.06
CA GLU A 287 -20.64 -14.89 20.63
C GLU A 287 -22.02 -14.41 20.13
N ARG A 288 -23.08 -14.70 20.89
CA ARG A 288 -24.43 -14.22 20.55
C ARG A 288 -24.53 -12.70 20.59
N ALA A 289 -23.89 -12.05 21.58
CA ALA A 289 -23.88 -10.60 21.70
C ALA A 289 -23.09 -9.94 20.58
N SER A 290 -21.93 -10.52 20.18
CA SER A 290 -21.15 -10.00 19.05
C SER A 290 -21.91 -10.05 17.74
N LEU A 291 -22.60 -11.18 17.46
CA LEU A 291 -23.41 -11.32 16.26
C LEU A 291 -24.58 -10.31 16.24
N TYR A 292 -25.26 -10.16 17.38
CA TYR A 292 -26.37 -9.20 17.51
C TYR A 292 -25.90 -7.76 17.28
N LEU A 293 -24.75 -7.41 17.85
CA LEU A 293 -24.11 -6.11 17.70
C LEU A 293 -23.73 -5.80 16.24
N MET A 294 -23.19 -6.80 15.53
CA MET A 294 -22.87 -6.68 14.10
C MET A 294 -24.11 -6.51 13.24
N GLN A 295 -25.21 -7.23 13.54
CA GLN A 295 -26.49 -7.07 12.84
C GLN A 295 -27.14 -5.72 13.14
N GLU A 296 -27.04 -5.23 14.38
CA GLU A 296 -27.49 -3.89 14.74
C GLU A 296 -26.75 -2.80 13.97
N ALA A 297 -25.39 -2.93 13.87
CA ALA A 297 -24.57 -2.01 13.09
C ALA A 297 -24.87 -2.06 11.58
N GLU A 298 -25.16 -3.24 11.05
CA GLU A 298 -25.59 -3.43 9.66
C GLU A 298 -26.95 -2.77 9.40
N GLY A 299 -27.94 -3.04 10.26
CA GLY A 299 -29.28 -2.44 10.17
C GLY A 299 -29.26 -0.91 10.31
N ALA A 300 -28.29 -0.37 11.04
CA ALA A 300 -28.07 1.06 11.20
C ALA A 300 -27.22 1.68 10.07
N GLY A 301 -26.76 0.92 9.09
CA GLY A 301 -25.92 1.39 7.99
C GLY A 301 -24.46 1.74 8.38
N ILE A 302 -24.03 1.42 9.61
CA ILE A 302 -22.68 1.65 10.10
C ILE A 302 -21.71 0.68 9.43
N LEU A 303 -22.10 -0.58 9.28
CA LEU A 303 -21.34 -1.62 8.60
C LEU A 303 -22.15 -2.21 7.46
N SER A 304 -21.48 -2.82 6.51
CA SER A 304 -22.06 -3.56 5.40
C SER A 304 -21.54 -4.98 5.36
N LEU A 305 -22.41 -5.97 5.20
CA LEU A 305 -22.05 -7.36 5.02
C LEU A 305 -21.35 -7.54 3.66
N ILE A 306 -20.16 -8.13 3.66
CA ILE A 306 -19.39 -8.43 2.44
C ILE A 306 -19.74 -9.82 1.91
N THR A 307 -19.84 -10.79 2.81
CA THR A 307 -20.02 -12.20 2.45
C THR A 307 -21.49 -12.60 2.42
N PRO A 308 -21.95 -13.29 1.35
CA PRO A 308 -23.36 -13.68 1.24
C PRO A 308 -23.73 -14.89 2.10
N ARG A 309 -22.80 -15.44 2.88
CA ARG A 309 -22.98 -16.72 3.61
C ARG A 309 -23.57 -16.53 5.00
N LYS A 310 -24.29 -17.57 5.48
CA LYS A 310 -24.85 -17.60 6.84
C LYS A 310 -23.78 -17.88 7.91
N SER A 311 -22.71 -18.60 7.56
CA SER A 311 -21.54 -18.87 8.40
C SER A 311 -20.34 -18.03 7.96
N TYR A 312 -19.46 -17.65 8.89
CA TYR A 312 -18.25 -16.85 8.64
C TYR A 312 -18.56 -15.51 7.95
N ARG A 313 -19.46 -14.77 8.56
CA ARG A 313 -19.82 -13.44 8.06
C ARG A 313 -18.70 -12.44 8.28
N VAL A 314 -18.42 -11.66 7.25
CA VAL A 314 -17.46 -10.56 7.27
C VAL A 314 -18.18 -9.27 6.94
N TRP A 315 -17.97 -8.27 7.76
CA TRP A 315 -18.50 -6.93 7.57
C TRP A 315 -17.38 -5.93 7.35
N ALA A 316 -17.65 -4.88 6.64
CA ALA A 316 -16.75 -3.76 6.47
C ALA A 316 -17.49 -2.42 6.54
N GLN A 317 -16.72 -1.37 6.70
CA GLN A 317 -17.22 -0.02 6.45
C GLN A 317 -17.85 0.06 5.04
N PRO A 318 -18.93 0.84 4.84
CA PRO A 318 -19.67 0.84 3.57
C PRO A 318 -18.83 1.12 2.33
N GLN A 319 -17.86 2.05 2.42
CA GLN A 319 -16.95 2.39 1.32
C GLN A 319 -16.04 1.21 0.95
N MET A 320 -15.48 0.55 1.96
CA MET A 320 -14.65 -0.64 1.76
C MET A 320 -15.48 -1.79 1.18
N ALA A 321 -16.68 -2.02 1.71
CA ALA A 321 -17.61 -3.02 1.21
C ALA A 321 -17.97 -2.78 -0.27
N GLN A 322 -18.19 -1.53 -0.66
CA GLN A 322 -18.46 -1.15 -2.05
C GLN A 322 -17.27 -1.45 -2.96
N LEU A 323 -16.04 -1.09 -2.55
CA LEU A 323 -14.84 -1.39 -3.30
C LEU A 323 -14.66 -2.90 -3.54
N LEU A 324 -14.85 -3.70 -2.50
CA LEU A 324 -14.75 -5.15 -2.56
C LEU A 324 -15.78 -5.76 -3.50
N ARG A 325 -17.04 -5.30 -3.45
CA ARG A 325 -18.13 -5.76 -4.34
C ARG A 325 -17.87 -5.38 -5.80
N MET A 326 -17.45 -4.15 -6.07
CA MET A 326 -17.15 -3.69 -7.44
C MET A 326 -16.02 -4.48 -8.08
N ARG A 327 -15.02 -4.89 -7.32
CA ARG A 327 -13.90 -5.70 -7.82
C ARG A 327 -14.29 -7.14 -8.07
N ALA A 328 -15.09 -7.74 -7.19
CA ALA A 328 -15.63 -9.10 -7.39
C ALA A 328 -16.46 -9.19 -8.67
N GLN A 329 -17.24 -8.16 -9.02
CA GLN A 329 -18.00 -8.11 -10.26
C GLN A 329 -17.13 -7.98 -11.51
N ARG A 330 -15.99 -7.26 -11.42
CA ARG A 330 -15.05 -7.08 -12.55
C ARG A 330 -14.20 -8.31 -12.84
N SER A 331 -13.91 -9.12 -11.84
CA SER A 331 -13.10 -10.32 -11.98
C SER A 331 -13.84 -11.52 -12.62
N GLY A 332 -15.13 -11.37 -12.96
CA GLY A 332 -15.89 -12.44 -13.62
C GLY A 332 -16.02 -13.72 -12.80
N ALA A 333 -15.75 -13.67 -11.50
CA ALA A 333 -15.90 -14.80 -10.60
C ALA A 333 -17.38 -15.12 -10.41
N THR A 334 -17.97 -15.80 -11.40
CA THR A 334 -19.25 -16.46 -11.26
C THR A 334 -19.05 -17.61 -10.29
N PRO A 335 -19.83 -17.74 -9.20
CA PRO A 335 -19.75 -18.91 -8.35
C PRO A 335 -20.44 -20.09 -9.03
N GLY A 336 -19.69 -20.85 -9.79
CA GLY A 336 -20.20 -22.03 -10.46
C GLY A 336 -19.12 -22.74 -11.29
N PHE A 337 -18.24 -23.44 -10.62
CA PHE A 337 -17.27 -24.33 -11.25
C PHE A 337 -18.01 -25.54 -11.82
N THR A 338 -18.07 -25.69 -13.12
CA THR A 338 -18.44 -26.92 -13.82
C THR A 338 -17.18 -27.61 -14.38
N PRO A 339 -17.04 -28.94 -14.26
CA PRO A 339 -15.80 -29.68 -14.60
C PRO A 339 -15.42 -29.71 -16.09
N GLN A 340 -16.13 -29.02 -16.97
CA GLN A 340 -15.89 -29.07 -18.41
C GLN A 340 -14.88 -28.06 -18.96
N ASP A 341 -14.45 -27.07 -18.17
CA ASP A 341 -13.58 -25.98 -18.65
C ASP A 341 -12.07 -26.29 -18.58
N ASN A 342 -11.68 -27.48 -18.10
CA ASN A 342 -10.27 -27.84 -17.89
C ASN A 342 -9.43 -28.01 -19.17
N LYS A 343 -10.04 -28.19 -20.36
CA LYS A 343 -9.26 -28.39 -21.60
C LYS A 343 -8.79 -27.08 -22.22
N VAL A 344 -9.61 -26.03 -22.16
CA VAL A 344 -9.26 -24.72 -22.73
C VAL A 344 -8.27 -23.94 -21.85
N GLN A 345 -8.31 -24.19 -20.52
CA GLN A 345 -7.36 -23.60 -19.59
C GLN A 345 -5.95 -24.22 -19.63
N ALA A 346 -5.80 -25.47 -20.01
CA ALA A 346 -4.50 -26.11 -20.17
C ALA A 346 -3.70 -25.50 -21.33
N GLU A 347 -4.35 -25.23 -22.47
CA GLU A 347 -3.70 -24.61 -23.64
C GLU A 347 -3.37 -23.12 -23.41
N ALA A 348 -4.21 -22.39 -22.66
CA ALA A 348 -3.92 -21.01 -22.26
C ALA A 348 -2.81 -20.93 -21.20
N GLY A 349 -2.66 -21.98 -20.36
CA GLY A 349 -1.61 -22.09 -19.35
C GLY A 349 -0.21 -22.22 -19.94
N ASP A 350 -0.06 -22.99 -21.01
CA ASP A 350 1.24 -23.19 -21.68
C ASP A 350 1.72 -21.91 -22.38
N MET A 351 0.83 -21.20 -23.07
CA MET A 351 1.18 -19.93 -23.70
C MET A 351 1.51 -18.81 -22.68
N ALA A 352 0.82 -18.80 -21.54
CA ALA A 352 1.11 -17.87 -20.45
C ALA A 352 2.45 -18.16 -19.77
N THR A 353 2.83 -19.44 -19.69
CA THR A 353 4.12 -19.88 -19.13
C THR A 353 5.28 -19.51 -20.07
N GLU A 354 5.11 -19.69 -21.37
CA GLU A 354 6.10 -19.30 -22.38
C GLU A 354 6.33 -17.78 -22.43
N LEU A 355 5.24 -16.99 -22.37
CA LEU A 355 5.31 -15.54 -22.27
C LEU A 355 5.97 -15.05 -20.96
N LYS A 356 5.75 -15.78 -19.84
CA LYS A 356 6.42 -15.49 -18.56
C LYS A 356 7.93 -15.77 -18.64
N LEU A 357 8.31 -16.87 -19.26
CA LEU A 357 9.72 -17.23 -19.47
C LEU A 357 10.45 -16.22 -20.36
N GLN A 358 9.81 -15.78 -21.46
CA GLN A 358 10.36 -14.77 -22.38
C GLN A 358 10.55 -13.42 -21.65
N ARG A 359 9.58 -12.99 -20.86
CA ARG A 359 9.66 -11.76 -20.05
C ARG A 359 10.72 -11.84 -18.96
N GLN A 360 10.97 -13.02 -18.39
CA GLN A 360 12.05 -13.23 -17.43
C GLN A 360 13.44 -13.13 -18.08
N LEU A 361 13.58 -13.67 -19.29
CA LEU A 361 14.83 -13.55 -20.08
C LEU A 361 15.10 -12.10 -20.48
N ASP A 362 14.07 -11.37 -20.93
CA ASP A 362 14.19 -9.95 -21.29
C ASP A 362 14.55 -9.09 -20.05
N ARG A 363 14.01 -9.42 -18.86
CA ARG A 363 14.35 -8.74 -17.60
C ARG A 363 15.80 -8.98 -17.18
N ARG A 364 16.36 -10.19 -17.37
CA ARG A 364 17.77 -10.50 -17.06
C ARG A 364 18.75 -9.75 -17.97
N GLN A 365 18.42 -9.61 -19.25
CA GLN A 365 19.23 -8.85 -20.20
C GLN A 365 19.16 -7.33 -20.00
N SER A 366 18.10 -6.83 -19.34
CA SER A 366 17.91 -5.40 -19.02
C SER A 366 18.61 -4.96 -17.75
N GLY A 367 19.12 -5.86 -16.93
CA GLY A 367 19.66 -5.55 -15.60
C GLY A 367 20.87 -4.61 -15.64
N ASP A 368 21.84 -4.89 -16.49
CA ASP A 368 23.07 -4.08 -16.60
C ASP A 368 22.79 -2.71 -17.25
N ALA A 369 21.94 -2.68 -18.28
CA ALA A 369 21.51 -1.44 -18.92
C ALA A 369 20.57 -0.59 -18.03
N PHE A 370 20.01 -1.18 -16.97
CA PHE A 370 19.17 -0.48 -16.01
C PHE A 370 20.01 0.32 -15.00
N ALA A 371 21.09 -0.24 -14.50
CA ALA A 371 21.98 0.42 -13.53
C ALA A 371 22.58 1.71 -14.12
N ASP A 372 23.07 1.66 -15.37
CA ASP A 372 23.63 2.83 -16.05
C ASP A 372 22.57 3.90 -16.30
N ARG A 373 21.40 3.52 -16.80
CA ARG A 373 20.29 4.48 -17.05
C ARG A 373 19.73 5.08 -15.76
N THR A 374 19.81 4.36 -14.65
CA THR A 374 19.35 4.85 -13.34
C THR A 374 20.32 5.89 -12.79
N ALA A 375 21.63 5.66 -12.94
CA ALA A 375 22.65 6.62 -12.55
C ALA A 375 22.55 7.93 -13.36
N ASP A 376 22.32 7.82 -14.67
CA ASP A 376 22.12 8.97 -15.55
C ASP A 376 20.87 9.78 -15.17
N ALA A 377 19.73 9.11 -14.92
CA ALA A 377 18.50 9.79 -14.54
C ALA A 377 18.58 10.47 -13.17
N LEU A 378 19.30 9.89 -12.22
CA LEU A 378 19.56 10.51 -10.92
C LEU A 378 20.49 11.72 -11.07
N SER A 379 21.53 11.64 -11.90
CA SER A 379 22.43 12.75 -12.20
C SER A 379 21.67 13.91 -12.87
N GLU A 380 20.77 13.63 -13.82
CA GLU A 380 19.92 14.66 -14.43
C GLU A 380 18.96 15.29 -13.42
N LEU A 381 18.41 14.51 -12.48
CA LEU A 381 17.55 15.01 -11.41
C LEU A 381 18.33 15.92 -10.45
N ASP A 382 19.53 15.51 -10.03
CA ASP A 382 20.38 16.32 -9.16
C ASP A 382 20.80 17.65 -9.84
N ALA A 383 21.16 17.61 -11.11
CA ALA A 383 21.45 18.83 -11.89
C ALA A 383 20.22 19.75 -12.03
N ALA A 384 19.03 19.19 -12.16
CA ALA A 384 17.78 19.94 -12.20
C ALA A 384 17.47 20.58 -10.85
N MET A 385 17.78 19.90 -9.75
CA MET A 385 17.60 20.41 -8.39
C MET A 385 18.59 21.53 -8.04
N GLU A 386 19.86 21.39 -8.42
CA GLU A 386 20.84 22.48 -8.27
C GLU A 386 20.39 23.75 -8.99
N LYS A 387 19.79 23.62 -10.18
CA LYS A 387 19.21 24.75 -10.91
C LYS A 387 18.02 25.35 -10.17
N ALA A 388 17.15 24.53 -9.59
CA ALA A 388 16.02 25.00 -8.81
C ALA A 388 16.47 25.74 -7.55
N ASP A 389 17.46 25.22 -6.83
CA ASP A 389 18.05 25.86 -5.66
C ASP A 389 18.73 27.18 -6.02
N ALA A 390 19.42 27.25 -7.15
CA ALA A 390 20.00 28.48 -7.65
C ALA A 390 18.94 29.55 -7.96
N ILE A 391 17.82 29.15 -8.56
CA ILE A 391 16.67 30.02 -8.80
C ILE A 391 16.06 30.50 -7.48
N LEU A 392 15.81 29.60 -6.54
CA LEU A 392 15.25 29.93 -5.22
C LEU A 392 16.20 30.83 -4.41
N ALA A 393 17.51 30.61 -4.49
CA ALA A 393 18.52 31.45 -3.86
C ALA A 393 18.52 32.88 -4.44
N LYS A 394 18.27 33.04 -5.75
CA LYS A 394 18.14 34.30 -6.42
C LYS A 394 16.90 35.08 -5.96
N TYR A 395 15.78 34.42 -5.78
CA TYR A 395 14.56 35.03 -5.22
C TYR A 395 14.68 35.36 -3.73
N ARG A 396 15.40 34.53 -2.94
CA ARG A 396 15.65 34.82 -1.52
C ARG A 396 16.58 36.02 -1.28
N ARG A 397 17.45 36.36 -2.22
CA ARG A 397 18.36 37.50 -2.10
C ARG A 397 17.72 38.85 -2.45
N GLY A 398 16.42 38.86 -2.80
CA GLY A 398 15.66 40.09 -2.92
C GLY A 398 16.20 41.07 -3.98
N ASP A 399 16.71 40.56 -5.10
CA ASP A 399 17.17 41.42 -6.21
C ASP A 399 16.01 41.59 -7.20
N PRO A 400 15.24 42.69 -7.10
CA PRO A 400 14.19 42.98 -8.05
C PRO A 400 14.84 43.70 -9.25
N THR A 401 15.44 42.96 -10.16
CA THR A 401 15.91 43.56 -11.38
C THR A 401 14.95 43.29 -12.51
N LYS A 402 14.20 44.39 -12.77
CA LYS A 402 13.60 44.86 -14.01
C LYS A 402 12.67 43.95 -14.77
#